data_cc97f0139f5fe62df6eb6f73f099a97c
#
_entry.id   cc97f0139f5fe62df6eb6f73f099a97c
#
_cell.length_a   1.000
_cell.length_b   1.000
_cell.length_c   1.000
_cell.angle_alpha   90.00
_cell.angle_beta   90.00
_cell.angle_gamma   90.00
#
_symmetry.space_group_name_H-M   'P 1'
#
loop_
_entity.id
_entity.type
_entity.pdbx_description
1 polymer ?
#
loop_
_entity_poly.entity_id
_entity_poly.type
_entity_poly.pdbx_seq_one_letter_code
_entity_poly.pdbx_strand_id
1 'polypeptide(L)'
;MNSSPSEKVRIKSKDGVLSRITVFRNPLNHAPVVVIMPAMGVKASFYAPLAHLLVKQELNVVTADLRGHGESAIRPGRHVDFGYREMVLYDWPCIMSQVKMFFPHSLKIILGHSLGGQLSTLYLAENPASIHSLILVAAPSLYYKHWPFPRSIKLLCST
;
A
#
# COMPACT_ATOMS: atom_id res chain seq x y z
N MET A 1 19.44 -19.73 -5.20
CA MET A 1 18.04 -19.66 -4.75
C MET A 1 17.25 -19.03 -5.89
N ASN A 2 16.43 -19.80 -6.62
CA ASN A 2 15.59 -19.23 -7.67
C ASN A 2 14.56 -18.32 -7.02
N SER A 3 14.68 -17.02 -7.23
CA SER A 3 13.66 -16.05 -6.84
C SER A 3 12.45 -16.25 -7.75
N SER A 4 11.26 -16.35 -7.18
CA SER A 4 10.02 -16.36 -7.96
C SER A 4 10.00 -15.14 -8.89
N PRO A 5 9.57 -15.31 -10.15
CA PRO A 5 9.54 -14.21 -11.10
C PRO A 5 8.66 -13.06 -10.57
N SER A 6 9.15 -11.85 -10.68
CA SER A 6 8.40 -10.65 -10.32
C SER A 6 8.23 -9.75 -11.53
N GLU A 7 7.05 -9.17 -11.67
CA GLU A 7 6.69 -8.26 -12.75
C GLU A 7 6.49 -6.85 -12.20
N LYS A 8 7.20 -5.87 -12.76
CA LYS A 8 7.03 -4.46 -12.41
C LYS A 8 6.05 -3.80 -13.38
N VAL A 9 4.99 -3.23 -12.84
CA VAL A 9 3.91 -2.61 -13.61
C VAL A 9 3.82 -1.13 -13.26
N ARG A 10 3.90 -0.28 -14.28
CA ARG A 10 3.64 1.16 -14.13
C ARG A 10 2.14 1.39 -14.07
N ILE A 11 1.71 2.18 -13.10
CA ILE A 11 0.30 2.54 -12.89
C ILE A 11 0.15 4.06 -12.95
N LYS A 12 -1.05 4.52 -13.30
CA LYS A 12 -1.40 5.94 -13.34
C LYS A 12 -2.69 6.16 -12.56
N SER A 13 -2.62 6.96 -11.51
CA SER A 13 -3.78 7.34 -10.71
C SER A 13 -4.71 8.31 -11.46
N LYS A 14 -5.92 8.49 -10.94
CA LYS A 14 -6.95 9.32 -11.58
C LYS A 14 -6.52 10.78 -11.78
N ASP A 15 -5.68 11.30 -10.89
CA ASP A 15 -5.10 12.65 -10.97
C ASP A 15 -3.82 12.71 -11.81
N GLY A 16 -3.48 11.63 -12.51
CA GLY A 16 -2.38 11.57 -13.47
C GLY A 16 -1.03 11.21 -12.89
N VAL A 17 -0.89 11.03 -11.58
CA VAL A 17 0.39 10.67 -10.94
C VAL A 17 0.77 9.24 -11.33
N LEU A 18 1.99 9.09 -11.84
CA LEU A 18 2.57 7.80 -12.17
C LEU A 18 3.25 7.20 -10.94
N SER A 19 3.05 5.91 -10.74
CA SER A 19 3.68 5.11 -9.70
C SER A 19 3.95 3.71 -10.21
N ARG A 20 4.34 2.80 -9.32
CA ARG A 20 4.66 1.42 -9.67
C ARG A 20 4.13 0.43 -8.64
N ILE A 21 3.66 -0.70 -9.14
CA ILE A 21 3.46 -1.91 -8.37
C ILE A 21 4.44 -2.99 -8.82
N THR A 22 4.76 -3.91 -7.93
CA THR A 22 5.49 -5.14 -8.28
C THR A 22 4.62 -6.34 -7.92
N VAL A 23 4.40 -7.19 -8.90
CA VAL A 23 3.55 -8.39 -8.77
C VAL A 23 4.46 -9.61 -8.66
N PHE A 24 4.27 -10.40 -7.61
CA PHE A 24 4.94 -11.67 -7.36
C PHE A 24 3.89 -12.77 -7.45
N ARG A 25 4.00 -13.63 -8.46
CA ARG A 25 2.99 -14.66 -8.72
C ARG A 25 3.37 -15.99 -8.09
N ASN A 26 2.38 -16.63 -7.49
CA ASN A 26 2.42 -18.05 -7.18
C ASN A 26 1.92 -18.85 -8.39
N PRO A 27 2.45 -20.04 -8.66
CA PRO A 27 1.97 -20.92 -9.74
C PRO A 27 0.50 -21.37 -9.60
N LEU A 28 -0.06 -21.35 -8.39
CA LEU A 28 -1.46 -21.72 -8.13
C LEU A 28 -2.40 -20.60 -8.57
N ASN A 29 -3.29 -20.90 -9.52
CA ASN A 29 -4.16 -19.90 -10.16
C ASN A 29 -5.13 -19.17 -9.23
N HIS A 30 -5.47 -19.75 -8.07
CA HIS A 30 -6.47 -19.20 -7.13
C HIS A 30 -5.88 -18.84 -5.76
N ALA A 31 -4.54 -18.80 -5.66
CA ALA A 31 -3.88 -18.41 -4.44
C ALA A 31 -4.36 -17.02 -3.97
N PRO A 32 -4.61 -16.82 -2.67
CA PRO A 32 -4.92 -15.49 -2.14
C PRO A 32 -3.83 -14.47 -2.49
N VAL A 33 -4.20 -13.19 -2.60
CA VAL A 33 -3.24 -12.12 -2.87
C VAL A 33 -3.08 -11.22 -1.65
N VAL A 34 -1.83 -11.04 -1.23
CA VAL A 34 -1.43 -10.09 -0.18
C VAL A 34 -0.93 -8.80 -0.84
N VAL A 35 -1.59 -7.69 -0.56
CA VAL A 35 -1.19 -6.35 -1.01
C VAL A 35 -0.42 -5.69 0.13
N ILE A 36 0.88 -5.51 -0.05
CA ILE A 36 1.75 -4.90 0.97
C ILE A 36 1.81 -3.39 0.73
N MET A 37 1.32 -2.63 1.70
CA MET A 37 1.29 -1.18 1.69
C MET A 37 2.37 -0.63 2.63
N PRO A 38 3.31 0.19 2.11
CA PRO A 38 4.55 0.52 2.80
C PRO A 38 4.38 1.56 3.91
N ALA A 39 5.37 1.58 4.80
CA ALA A 39 5.55 2.66 5.76
C ALA A 39 5.99 3.97 5.06
N MET A 40 5.83 5.10 5.76
CA MET A 40 6.31 6.41 5.30
C MET A 40 7.82 6.36 5.00
N GLY A 41 8.21 6.90 3.87
CA GLY A 41 9.62 6.94 3.44
C GLY A 41 10.20 5.62 2.95
N VAL A 42 9.42 4.53 2.99
CA VAL A 42 9.88 3.19 2.59
C VAL A 42 9.38 2.85 1.19
N LYS A 43 10.32 2.49 0.31
CA LYS A 43 10.01 2.05 -1.06
C LYS A 43 9.49 0.60 -1.07
N ALA A 44 8.60 0.28 -2.01
CA ALA A 44 8.00 -1.05 -2.17
C ALA A 44 9.04 -2.18 -2.25
N SER A 45 10.18 -1.93 -2.89
CA SER A 45 11.25 -2.93 -3.04
C SER A 45 11.86 -3.40 -1.71
N PHE A 46 11.71 -2.63 -0.62
CA PHE A 46 12.12 -3.06 0.73
C PHE A 46 11.40 -4.33 1.18
N TYR A 47 10.16 -4.51 0.72
CA TYR A 47 9.33 -5.66 1.09
C TYR A 47 9.53 -6.88 0.16
N ALA A 48 10.44 -6.81 -0.83
CA ALA A 48 10.67 -7.93 -1.75
C ALA A 48 11.09 -9.23 -1.03
N PRO A 49 11.95 -9.23 0.00
CA PRO A 49 12.26 -10.45 0.76
C PRO A 49 11.02 -11.09 1.39
N LEU A 50 10.16 -10.28 2.02
CA LEU A 50 8.89 -10.76 2.57
C LEU A 50 7.96 -11.30 1.47
N ALA A 51 7.86 -10.58 0.34
CA ALA A 51 7.04 -11.02 -0.78
C ALA A 51 7.48 -12.40 -1.30
N HIS A 52 8.77 -12.63 -1.46
CA HIS A 52 9.29 -13.95 -1.86
C HIS A 52 9.00 -15.05 -0.84
N LEU A 53 9.04 -14.73 0.46
CA LEU A 53 8.67 -15.70 1.51
C LEU A 53 7.18 -16.05 1.46
N LEU A 54 6.31 -15.06 1.27
CA LEU A 54 4.86 -15.27 1.16
C LEU A 54 4.51 -16.06 -0.11
N VAL A 55 5.20 -15.84 -1.22
CA VAL A 55 4.99 -16.66 -2.44
C VAL A 55 5.32 -18.12 -2.20
N LYS A 56 6.35 -18.43 -1.41
CA LYS A 56 6.68 -19.81 -1.00
C LYS A 56 5.60 -20.43 -0.10
N GLN A 57 4.77 -19.61 0.55
CA GLN A 57 3.61 -20.03 1.35
C GLN A 57 2.30 -20.00 0.52
N GLU A 58 2.41 -20.23 -0.77
CA GLU A 58 1.27 -20.33 -1.70
C GLU A 58 0.39 -19.06 -1.78
N LEU A 59 0.99 -17.89 -1.60
CA LEU A 59 0.31 -16.60 -1.72
C LEU A 59 0.80 -15.85 -2.96
N ASN A 60 -0.08 -15.14 -3.64
CA ASN A 60 0.32 -14.06 -4.54
C ASN A 60 0.65 -12.82 -3.72
N VAL A 61 1.57 -11.97 -4.20
CA VAL A 61 1.91 -10.73 -3.50
C VAL A 61 1.97 -9.58 -4.49
N VAL A 62 1.45 -8.43 -4.07
CA VAL A 62 1.63 -7.15 -4.74
C VAL A 62 2.22 -6.16 -3.75
N THR A 63 3.33 -5.51 -4.12
CA THR A 63 3.87 -4.37 -3.38
C THR A 63 3.65 -3.10 -4.19
N ALA A 64 3.36 -1.97 -3.54
CA ALA A 64 3.06 -0.71 -4.21
C ALA A 64 3.92 0.42 -3.67
N ASP A 65 4.42 1.28 -4.55
CA ASP A 65 4.99 2.57 -4.17
C ASP A 65 3.86 3.59 -4.03
N LEU A 66 3.76 4.24 -2.87
CA LEU A 66 2.87 5.36 -2.64
C LEU A 66 3.41 6.62 -3.32
N ARG A 67 2.54 7.61 -3.58
CA ARG A 67 3.00 8.92 -4.05
C ARG A 67 4.05 9.50 -3.09
N GLY A 68 5.06 10.13 -3.66
CA GLY A 68 6.20 10.63 -2.91
C GLY A 68 7.26 9.58 -2.53
N HIS A 69 7.00 8.29 -2.77
CA HIS A 69 7.89 7.18 -2.39
C HIS A 69 8.39 6.39 -3.60
N GLY A 70 9.46 5.65 -3.41
CA GLY A 70 9.98 4.68 -4.37
C GLY A 70 10.07 5.21 -5.80
N GLU A 71 9.33 4.60 -6.72
CA GLU A 71 9.28 4.96 -8.15
C GLU A 71 8.06 5.84 -8.51
N SER A 72 7.44 6.52 -7.54
CA SER A 72 6.44 7.55 -7.81
C SER A 72 7.06 8.71 -8.61
N ALA A 73 6.30 9.26 -9.55
CA ALA A 73 6.75 10.37 -10.39
C ALA A 73 6.85 11.71 -9.64
N ILE A 74 6.21 11.83 -8.48
CA ILE A 74 6.26 13.05 -7.67
C ILE A 74 7.09 12.85 -6.40
N ARG A 75 7.60 13.96 -5.88
CA ARG A 75 8.31 14.03 -4.59
C ARG A 75 7.74 15.16 -3.76
N PRO A 76 7.74 15.06 -2.41
CA PRO A 76 7.40 16.17 -1.56
C PRO A 76 8.28 17.39 -1.87
N GLY A 77 7.66 18.58 -1.88
CA GLY A 77 8.38 19.81 -2.20
C GLY A 77 7.48 21.03 -2.05
N ARG A 78 8.07 22.23 -2.09
CA ARG A 78 7.34 23.50 -1.88
C ARG A 78 6.13 23.73 -2.78
N HIS A 79 6.12 23.12 -3.98
CA HIS A 79 5.08 23.29 -4.99
C HIS A 79 4.29 22.01 -5.27
N VAL A 80 4.45 20.98 -4.42
CA VAL A 80 3.78 19.69 -4.55
C VAL A 80 3.05 19.44 -3.25
N ASP A 81 1.73 19.59 -3.31
CA ASP A 81 0.83 19.36 -2.18
C ASP A 81 0.10 18.04 -2.37
N PHE A 82 0.27 17.14 -1.42
CA PHE A 82 -0.50 15.90 -1.31
C PHE A 82 -0.39 15.36 0.12
N GLY A 83 -1.42 14.65 0.51
CA GLY A 83 -1.48 14.04 1.83
C GLY A 83 -2.27 12.73 1.84
N TYR A 84 -2.85 12.42 2.97
CA TYR A 84 -3.69 11.23 3.17
C TYR A 84 -4.85 11.18 2.20
N ARG A 85 -5.48 12.34 1.93
CA ARG A 85 -6.63 12.43 1.05
C ARG A 85 -6.32 11.94 -0.35
N GLU A 86 -5.26 12.44 -0.97
CA GLU A 86 -4.86 12.07 -2.32
C GLU A 86 -4.43 10.61 -2.39
N MET A 87 -3.73 10.12 -1.37
CA MET A 87 -3.33 8.72 -1.28
C MET A 87 -4.55 7.80 -1.20
N VAL A 88 -5.53 8.11 -0.35
CA VAL A 88 -6.73 7.28 -0.16
C VAL A 88 -7.66 7.36 -1.38
N LEU A 89 -7.86 8.57 -1.94
CA LEU A 89 -8.84 8.78 -3.02
C LEU A 89 -8.31 8.43 -4.42
N TYR A 90 -6.99 8.45 -4.63
CA TYR A 90 -6.41 8.26 -5.95
C TYR A 90 -5.46 7.06 -6.03
N ASP A 91 -4.52 6.91 -5.07
CA ASP A 91 -3.54 5.83 -5.14
C ASP A 91 -4.16 4.48 -4.79
N TRP A 92 -4.91 4.39 -3.69
CA TRP A 92 -5.53 3.13 -3.26
C TRP A 92 -6.47 2.54 -4.31
N PRO A 93 -7.45 3.28 -4.86
CA PRO A 93 -8.33 2.75 -5.91
C PRO A 93 -7.55 2.29 -7.15
N CYS A 94 -6.49 3.04 -7.54
CA CYS A 94 -5.64 2.66 -8.66
C CYS A 94 -4.93 1.33 -8.42
N ILE A 95 -4.29 1.17 -7.25
CA ILE A 95 -3.60 -0.06 -6.85
C ILE A 95 -4.58 -1.22 -6.79
N MET A 96 -5.73 -1.06 -6.13
CA MET A 96 -6.72 -2.13 -5.95
C MET A 96 -7.39 -2.52 -7.27
N SER A 97 -7.57 -1.59 -8.21
CA SER A 97 -8.02 -1.88 -9.57
C SER A 97 -7.03 -2.81 -10.29
N GLN A 98 -5.73 -2.54 -10.20
CA GLN A 98 -4.70 -3.41 -10.78
C GLN A 98 -4.68 -4.78 -10.09
N VAL A 99 -4.77 -4.83 -8.77
CA VAL A 99 -4.86 -6.09 -8.02
C VAL A 99 -6.06 -6.91 -8.49
N LYS A 100 -7.22 -6.28 -8.69
CA LYS A 100 -8.42 -6.96 -9.21
C LYS A 100 -8.22 -7.48 -10.63
N MET A 101 -7.51 -6.73 -11.46
CA MET A 101 -7.22 -7.14 -12.85
C MET A 101 -6.27 -8.33 -12.91
N PHE A 102 -5.20 -8.33 -12.10
CA PHE A 102 -4.23 -9.43 -12.05
C PHE A 102 -4.76 -10.67 -11.34
N PHE A 103 -5.63 -10.49 -10.34
CA PHE A 103 -6.13 -11.54 -9.45
C PHE A 103 -7.65 -11.43 -9.24
N PRO A 104 -8.46 -11.60 -10.32
CA PRO A 104 -9.91 -11.36 -10.27
C PRO A 104 -10.64 -12.26 -9.27
N HIS A 105 -10.20 -13.50 -9.12
CA HIS A 105 -10.87 -14.52 -8.30
C HIS A 105 -10.17 -14.81 -6.96
N SER A 106 -9.02 -14.19 -6.72
CA SER A 106 -8.27 -14.40 -5.46
C SER A 106 -8.90 -13.62 -4.31
N LEU A 107 -8.88 -14.22 -3.12
CA LEU A 107 -9.13 -13.50 -1.87
C LEU A 107 -8.06 -12.42 -1.69
N LYS A 108 -8.47 -11.20 -1.35
CA LYS A 108 -7.59 -10.04 -1.23
C LYS A 108 -7.34 -9.73 0.23
N ILE A 109 -6.07 -9.68 0.61
CA ILE A 109 -5.60 -9.38 1.97
C ILE A 109 -4.73 -8.14 1.86
N ILE A 110 -4.97 -7.11 2.67
CA ILE A 110 -4.03 -5.97 2.77
C ILE A 110 -3.14 -6.18 4.00
N LEU A 111 -1.83 -6.05 3.83
CA LEU A 111 -0.85 -5.93 4.88
C LEU A 111 -0.32 -4.50 4.88
N GLY A 112 -0.76 -3.69 5.84
CA GLY A 112 -0.39 -2.29 5.96
C GLY A 112 0.65 -2.07 7.06
N HIS A 113 1.83 -1.57 6.69
CA HIS A 113 2.87 -1.21 7.64
C HIS A 113 2.83 0.30 7.93
N SER A 114 2.73 0.68 9.20
CA SER A 114 2.74 2.07 9.67
C SER A 114 1.76 2.95 8.88
N LEU A 115 2.23 3.94 8.10
CA LEU A 115 1.42 4.78 7.21
C LEU A 115 0.52 3.94 6.29
N GLY A 116 1.06 2.88 5.68
CA GLY A 116 0.29 1.99 4.82
C GLY A 116 -0.89 1.35 5.54
N GLY A 117 -0.76 1.02 6.83
CA GLY A 117 -1.86 0.51 7.65
C GLY A 117 -2.91 1.56 7.96
N GLN A 118 -2.49 2.78 8.30
CA GLN A 118 -3.39 3.90 8.57
C GLN A 118 -4.25 4.24 7.34
N LEU A 119 -3.61 4.40 6.18
CA LEU A 119 -4.28 4.69 4.92
C LEU A 119 -5.18 3.53 4.46
N SER A 120 -4.78 2.27 4.70
CA SER A 120 -5.62 1.10 4.41
C SER A 120 -6.89 1.10 5.24
N THR A 121 -6.81 1.47 6.51
CA THR A 121 -7.97 1.59 7.40
C THR A 121 -8.95 2.66 6.89
N LEU A 122 -8.43 3.82 6.48
CA LEU A 122 -9.25 4.90 5.92
C LEU A 122 -9.91 4.48 4.59
N TYR A 123 -9.15 3.85 3.70
CA TYR A 123 -9.69 3.35 2.44
C TYR A 123 -10.83 2.34 2.66
N LEU A 124 -10.66 1.43 3.61
CA LEU A 124 -11.64 0.39 3.91
C LEU A 124 -12.88 0.90 4.62
N ALA A 125 -12.79 2.00 5.36
CA ALA A 125 -13.97 2.63 5.95
C ALA A 125 -15.01 3.02 4.87
N GLU A 126 -14.54 3.38 3.67
CA GLU A 126 -15.40 3.72 2.52
C GLU A 126 -15.61 2.55 1.55
N ASN A 127 -14.76 1.50 1.61
CA ASN A 127 -14.77 0.37 0.69
C ASN A 127 -14.73 -0.99 1.41
N PRO A 128 -15.65 -1.28 2.36
CA PRO A 128 -15.56 -2.44 3.25
C PRO A 128 -15.59 -3.79 2.53
N ALA A 129 -16.29 -3.88 1.39
CA ALA A 129 -16.41 -5.13 0.62
C ALA A 129 -15.24 -5.36 -0.35
N SER A 130 -14.25 -4.49 -0.38
CA SER A 130 -13.15 -4.56 -1.38
C SER A 130 -12.07 -5.59 -1.06
N ILE A 131 -11.98 -6.02 0.20
CA ILE A 131 -10.98 -6.98 0.68
C ILE A 131 -11.58 -8.00 1.66
N HIS A 132 -10.87 -9.12 1.83
CA HIS A 132 -11.23 -10.18 2.78
C HIS A 132 -10.68 -9.92 4.18
N SER A 133 -9.43 -9.44 4.30
CA SER A 133 -8.75 -9.22 5.58
C SER A 133 -7.78 -8.05 5.54
N LEU A 134 -7.61 -7.38 6.69
CA LEU A 134 -6.63 -6.34 6.92
C LEU A 134 -5.67 -6.76 8.03
N ILE A 135 -4.38 -6.76 7.74
CA ILE A 135 -3.30 -6.98 8.70
C ILE A 135 -2.59 -5.66 8.94
N LEU A 136 -2.57 -5.21 10.19
CA LEU A 136 -1.91 -3.96 10.60
C LEU A 136 -0.60 -4.27 11.30
N VAL A 137 0.50 -3.76 10.77
CA VAL A 137 1.84 -3.90 11.35
C VAL A 137 2.33 -2.52 11.75
N ALA A 138 2.57 -2.31 13.04
CA ALA A 138 3.05 -1.04 13.58
C ALA A 138 2.28 0.19 13.05
N ALA A 139 0.96 0.08 12.91
CA ALA A 139 0.08 1.12 12.40
C ALA A 139 -0.69 1.79 13.56
N PRO A 140 -0.09 2.75 14.27
CA PRO A 140 -0.70 3.40 15.42
C PRO A 140 -1.87 4.29 14.98
N SER A 141 -2.80 4.52 15.91
CA SER A 141 -3.88 5.49 15.70
C SER A 141 -3.32 6.90 15.49
N LEU A 142 -3.89 7.63 14.51
CA LEU A 142 -3.59 9.04 14.27
C LEU A 142 -4.26 9.98 15.27
N TYR A 143 -5.12 9.46 16.16
CA TYR A 143 -5.79 10.30 17.12
C TYR A 143 -4.81 10.83 18.16
N TYR A 144 -4.56 12.14 18.13
CA TYR A 144 -3.50 12.81 18.91
C TYR A 144 -3.56 12.56 20.41
N LYS A 145 -4.76 12.30 20.99
CA LYS A 145 -4.92 12.01 22.41
C LYS A 145 -4.36 10.64 22.83
N HIS A 146 -4.09 9.75 21.90
CA HIS A 146 -3.46 8.45 22.17
C HIS A 146 -1.93 8.54 22.30
N TRP A 147 -1.35 9.71 22.08
CA TRP A 147 0.10 9.91 22.13
C TRP A 147 0.51 10.51 23.47
N PRO A 148 1.66 10.11 24.03
CA PRO A 148 2.12 10.58 25.34
C PRO A 148 2.38 12.08 25.43
N PHE A 149 2.53 12.76 24.29
CA PHE A 149 2.74 14.21 24.21
C PHE A 149 1.71 14.88 23.27
N PRO A 150 0.44 14.93 23.65
CA PRO A 150 -0.63 15.34 22.74
C PRO A 150 -0.53 16.80 22.26
N ARG A 151 0.14 17.70 23.01
CA ARG A 151 0.29 19.10 22.64
C ARG A 151 1.26 19.32 21.48
N SER A 152 2.35 18.55 21.43
CA SER A 152 3.36 18.66 20.36
C SER A 152 2.83 18.14 19.02
N ILE A 153 1.97 17.13 19.05
CA ILE A 153 1.39 16.54 17.84
C ILE A 153 0.25 17.40 17.29
N LYS A 154 -0.50 18.11 18.15
CA LYS A 154 -1.54 19.02 17.70
C LYS A 154 -0.99 20.15 16.82
N LEU A 155 0.24 20.59 17.08
CA LEU A 155 0.94 21.61 16.25
C LEU A 155 1.32 21.07 14.85
N LEU A 156 1.61 19.78 14.73
CA LEU A 156 2.00 19.16 13.44
C LEU A 156 0.79 18.81 12.56
N CYS A 157 -0.41 18.68 13.14
CA CYS A 157 -1.64 18.34 12.42
C CYS A 157 -2.55 19.54 12.11
N SER A 158 -2.15 20.75 12.49
CA SER A 158 -2.96 21.97 12.33
C SER A 158 -2.49 22.94 11.24
N THR A 159 -1.60 22.46 10.34
CA THR A 159 -1.16 23.22 9.16
C THR A 159 -1.64 22.55 7.88
#